data_d24ac702b6046a2e857db53c6c4e8ffe
#
_entry.id   d24ac702b6046a2e857db53c6c4e8ffe
#
_cell.length_a   1.000
_cell.length_b   1.000
_cell.length_c   1.000
_cell.angle_alpha   90.00
_cell.angle_beta   90.00
_cell.angle_gamma   90.00
#
_symmetry.space_group_name_H-M   'P 1'
#
loop_
_entity.id
_entity.type
_entity.pdbx_description
1 polymer ?
#
loop_
_entity_poly.entity_id
_entity_poly.type
_entity_poly.pdbx_seq_one_letter_code
_entity_poly.pdbx_strand_id
1 'polypeptide(L)'
;KDYGILLLEVKGGHCYFKDSLMYQQNTVTKKVKILDEGNDPLSQAQRGIQHFRKIIEKKALKHEGSICIEPLIWFPSCIFDQSQNLPPNYHDVSFAILDSNAFSSQSGVPLEHRLKAIYDSYGSRRKTMLSEQQVEWIKNLIAPDFDLIPSPSIVKTEIDNAFIRLTSEQAVLLDYIGEQWYAAIQGAAGTGK
;
A
#
# COMPACT_ATOMS: atom_id res chain seq x y z
N LYS A 1 -18.34 3.52 9.09
CA LYS A 1 -18.79 4.59 8.19
C LYS A 1 -18.07 5.86 8.56
N ASP A 2 -17.21 6.34 7.76
CA ASP A 2 -16.90 7.68 7.29
C ASP A 2 -16.46 8.70 8.36
N TYR A 3 -15.48 8.28 9.17
CA TYR A 3 -15.00 9.11 10.28
C TYR A 3 -13.91 10.14 9.87
N GLY A 4 -13.26 9.97 8.74
CA GLY A 4 -12.14 10.78 8.28
C GLY A 4 -11.06 9.94 7.61
N ILE A 5 -9.83 10.42 7.64
CA ILE A 5 -8.69 9.79 6.99
C ILE A 5 -7.65 9.42 8.05
N LEU A 6 -7.18 8.18 8.02
CA LEU A 6 -5.96 7.77 8.69
C LEU A 6 -4.83 7.72 7.66
N LEU A 7 -3.80 8.55 7.84
CA LEU A 7 -2.62 8.52 6.98
C LEU A 7 -1.61 7.54 7.56
N LEU A 8 -1.44 6.42 6.86
CA LEU A 8 -0.60 5.31 7.28
C LEU A 8 0.85 5.51 6.83
N GLU A 9 1.77 5.57 7.78
CA GLU A 9 3.20 5.46 7.53
C GLU A 9 3.69 4.06 7.91
N VAL A 10 4.37 3.38 7.00
CA VAL A 10 4.84 2.00 7.18
C VAL A 10 6.36 1.96 7.28
N LYS A 11 6.90 1.34 8.33
CA LYS A 11 8.33 1.10 8.51
C LYS A 11 8.64 -0.39 8.58
N GLY A 12 9.17 -0.91 7.49
CA GLY A 12 9.67 -2.30 7.43
C GLY A 12 11.02 -2.46 8.13
N GLY A 13 11.45 -3.73 8.26
CA GLY A 13 12.68 -4.06 8.96
C GLY A 13 12.51 -4.10 10.48
N HIS A 14 13.61 -4.31 11.19
CA HIS A 14 13.61 -4.31 12.66
C HIS A 14 13.75 -2.88 13.17
N CYS A 15 12.68 -2.34 13.75
CA CYS A 15 12.68 -1.00 14.33
C CYS A 15 12.71 -1.11 15.86
N TYR A 16 13.48 -0.25 16.51
CA TYR A 16 13.58 -0.19 17.96
C TYR A 16 13.93 1.22 18.44
N PHE A 17 13.54 1.52 19.69
CA PHE A 17 13.89 2.77 20.36
C PHE A 17 15.08 2.54 21.28
N LYS A 18 16.03 3.45 21.25
CA LYS A 18 17.16 3.49 22.16
C LYS A 18 17.60 4.94 22.35
N ASP A 19 17.87 5.34 23.59
CA ASP A 19 18.33 6.69 23.94
C ASP A 19 17.45 7.80 23.36
N SER A 20 16.12 7.59 23.40
CA SER A 20 15.09 8.48 22.84
C SER A 20 15.13 8.65 21.32
N LEU A 21 15.91 7.83 20.62
CA LEU A 21 15.97 7.80 19.16
C LEU A 21 15.38 6.51 18.62
N MET A 22 14.80 6.60 17.44
CA MET A 22 14.35 5.43 16.70
C MET A 22 15.43 4.96 15.73
N TYR A 23 15.63 3.66 15.69
CA TYR A 23 16.56 2.98 14.79
C TYR A 23 15.80 2.02 13.90
N GLN A 24 16.27 1.88 12.68
CA GLN A 24 15.79 0.89 11.72
C GLN A 24 16.96 0.03 11.27
N GLN A 25 16.85 -1.28 11.45
CA GLN A 25 17.84 -2.23 10.96
C GLN A 25 17.27 -2.99 9.77
N ASN A 26 18.02 -2.99 8.68
CA ASN A 26 17.69 -3.84 7.53
C ASN A 26 17.88 -5.31 7.90
N THR A 27 16.86 -6.15 7.69
CA THR A 27 16.87 -7.56 8.09
C THR A 27 17.89 -8.39 7.33
N VAL A 28 18.22 -8.02 6.10
CA VAL A 28 19.15 -8.73 5.21
C VAL A 28 20.58 -8.23 5.41
N THR A 29 20.81 -6.93 5.20
CA THR A 29 22.18 -6.34 5.21
C THR A 29 22.68 -6.03 6.61
N LYS A 30 21.82 -6.11 7.64
CA LYS A 30 22.11 -5.74 9.05
C LYS A 30 22.53 -4.29 9.25
N LYS A 31 22.51 -3.48 8.22
CA LYS A 31 22.81 -2.04 8.34
C LYS A 31 21.77 -1.36 9.20
N VAL A 32 22.22 -0.52 10.13
CA VAL A 32 21.38 0.27 11.03
C VAL A 32 21.36 1.72 10.55
N LYS A 33 20.16 2.29 10.53
CA LYS A 33 19.93 3.70 10.23
C LYS A 33 19.21 4.33 11.41
N ILE A 34 19.61 5.53 11.79
CA ILE A 34 18.88 6.36 12.74
C ILE A 34 17.73 7.01 11.98
N LEU A 35 16.54 6.93 12.55
CA LEU A 35 15.38 7.64 12.06
C LEU A 35 15.25 8.94 12.88
N ASP A 36 15.98 9.95 12.42
CA ASP A 36 15.97 11.30 12.99
C ASP A 36 14.70 12.08 12.57
N GLU A 37 14.61 13.34 12.94
CA GLU A 37 13.44 14.22 12.69
C GLU A 37 12.98 14.20 11.22
N GLY A 38 13.86 13.99 10.27
CA GLY A 38 13.53 13.90 8.84
C GLY A 38 12.97 12.56 8.41
N ASN A 39 13.32 11.48 9.10
CA ASN A 39 13.01 10.09 8.74
C ASN A 39 12.15 9.37 9.78
N ASP A 40 11.89 10.02 10.91
CA ASP A 40 11.01 9.55 11.95
C ASP A 40 9.59 9.30 11.41
N PRO A 41 8.99 8.11 11.67
CA PRO A 41 7.70 7.74 11.11
C PRO A 41 6.58 8.73 11.43
N LEU A 42 6.51 9.21 12.67
CA LEU A 42 5.48 10.15 13.09
C LEU A 42 5.64 11.48 12.35
N SER A 43 6.85 12.00 12.25
CA SER A 43 7.16 13.21 11.51
C SER A 43 6.86 13.07 10.01
N GLN A 44 7.09 11.88 9.43
CA GLN A 44 6.74 11.62 8.03
C GLN A 44 5.23 11.59 7.83
N ALA A 45 4.50 10.90 8.70
CA ALA A 45 3.03 10.89 8.66
C ALA A 45 2.46 12.31 8.80
N GLN A 46 2.97 13.10 9.74
CA GLN A 46 2.54 14.49 9.94
C GLN A 46 2.81 15.38 8.71
N ARG A 47 3.97 15.24 8.07
CA ARG A 47 4.26 15.95 6.81
C ARG A 47 3.32 15.51 5.69
N GLY A 48 3.06 14.21 5.59
CA GLY A 48 2.07 13.67 4.66
C GLY A 48 0.68 14.28 4.86
N ILE A 49 0.24 14.38 6.13
CA ILE A 49 -1.03 15.02 6.50
C ILE A 49 -1.06 16.48 6.05
N GLN A 50 0.01 17.24 6.32
CA GLN A 50 0.08 18.65 5.90
C GLN A 50 0.04 18.80 4.38
N HIS A 51 0.75 17.91 3.66
CA HIS A 51 0.73 17.90 2.20
C HIS A 51 -0.67 17.59 1.67
N PHE A 52 -1.32 16.59 2.22
CA PHE A 52 -2.66 16.18 1.81
C PHE A 52 -3.72 17.25 2.12
N ARG A 53 -3.61 17.91 3.27
CA ARG A 53 -4.45 19.08 3.61
C ARG A 53 -4.34 20.18 2.57
N LYS A 54 -3.12 20.52 2.13
CA LYS A 54 -2.91 21.53 1.08
C LYS A 54 -3.54 21.12 -0.26
N ILE A 55 -3.56 19.83 -0.59
CA ILE A 55 -4.24 19.34 -1.80
C ILE A 55 -5.76 19.49 -1.65
N ILE A 56 -6.30 19.09 -0.50
CA ILE A 56 -7.73 19.24 -0.19
C ILE A 56 -8.12 20.73 -0.27
N GLU A 57 -7.41 21.61 0.41
CA GLU A 57 -7.68 23.05 0.43
C GLU A 57 -7.68 23.67 -0.98
N LYS A 58 -6.75 23.25 -1.85
CA LYS A 58 -6.68 23.72 -3.24
C LYS A 58 -7.82 23.22 -4.13
N LYS A 59 -8.36 22.04 -3.82
CA LYS A 59 -9.39 21.37 -4.64
C LYS A 59 -10.78 21.41 -3.99
N ALA A 60 -10.87 21.78 -2.70
CA ALA A 60 -12.14 21.86 -2.00
C ALA A 60 -13.04 22.91 -2.64
N LEU A 61 -14.20 22.48 -3.03
CA LEU A 61 -15.33 23.35 -3.31
C LEU A 61 -15.72 24.03 -1.99
N LYS A 62 -16.07 25.29 -2.04
CA LYS A 62 -16.28 26.25 -0.93
C LYS A 62 -17.21 25.82 0.25
N HIS A 63 -17.66 24.59 0.32
CA HIS A 63 -18.73 24.15 1.23
C HIS A 63 -18.40 22.92 2.08
N GLU A 64 -17.17 22.43 2.07
CA GLU A 64 -16.89 21.21 2.81
C GLU A 64 -16.19 21.52 4.14
N GLY A 65 -16.83 21.08 5.23
CA GLY A 65 -16.28 21.18 6.57
C GLY A 65 -14.90 20.55 6.68
N SER A 66 -14.15 20.86 7.74
CA SER A 66 -12.78 20.39 7.89
C SER A 66 -12.74 18.86 7.95
N ILE A 67 -12.07 18.25 6.99
CA ILE A 67 -11.81 16.81 6.97
C ILE A 67 -10.74 16.50 8.00
N CYS A 68 -11.04 15.57 8.90
CA CYS A 68 -10.09 15.13 9.90
C CYS A 68 -9.12 14.12 9.31
N ILE A 69 -7.82 14.39 9.44
CA ILE A 69 -6.74 13.52 8.96
C ILE A 69 -5.78 13.31 10.12
N GLU A 70 -5.56 12.04 10.49
CA GLU A 70 -4.73 11.69 11.63
C GLU A 70 -3.67 10.66 11.25
N PRO A 71 -2.51 10.65 11.94
CA PRO A 71 -1.44 9.70 11.64
C PRO A 71 -1.79 8.29 12.13
N LEU A 72 -1.30 7.31 11.41
CA LEU A 72 -1.26 5.90 11.80
C LEU A 72 0.11 5.35 11.43
N ILE A 73 0.77 4.65 12.34
CA ILE A 73 2.10 4.12 12.14
C ILE A 73 2.02 2.60 12.19
N TRP A 74 2.69 1.92 11.26
CA TRP A 74 2.72 0.47 11.25
C TRP A 74 4.14 -0.07 11.11
N PHE A 75 4.50 -0.95 12.04
CA PHE A 75 5.75 -1.71 12.07
C PHE A 75 5.48 -3.19 11.78
N PRO A 76 5.36 -3.61 10.51
CA PRO A 76 4.93 -4.96 10.15
C PRO A 76 5.89 -6.07 10.57
N SER A 77 7.14 -5.75 10.82
CA SER A 77 8.19 -6.72 11.20
C SER A 77 8.56 -6.67 12.68
N CYS A 78 7.85 -5.90 13.50
CA CYS A 78 8.13 -5.74 14.91
C CYS A 78 6.92 -6.08 15.76
N ILE A 79 7.15 -6.56 16.97
CA ILE A 79 6.13 -6.62 18.02
C ILE A 79 6.33 -5.36 18.88
N PHE A 80 5.28 -4.60 19.05
CA PHE A 80 5.31 -3.39 19.84
C PHE A 80 4.81 -3.67 21.26
N ASP A 81 5.73 -3.57 22.21
CA ASP A 81 5.38 -3.68 23.62
C ASP A 81 5.05 -2.28 24.17
N GLN A 82 3.77 -2.08 24.50
CA GLN A 82 3.29 -0.82 25.06
C GLN A 82 3.92 -0.47 26.42
N SER A 83 4.56 -1.44 27.10
CA SER A 83 5.30 -1.22 28.34
C SER A 83 6.65 -0.54 28.13
N GLN A 84 7.16 -0.47 26.90
CA GLN A 84 8.42 0.17 26.57
C GLN A 84 8.28 1.70 26.65
N ASN A 85 9.33 2.34 27.15
CA ASN A 85 9.41 3.80 27.18
C ASN A 85 9.53 4.34 25.76
N LEU A 86 8.42 4.87 25.27
CA LEU A 86 8.39 5.59 23.99
C LEU A 86 9.07 6.95 24.12
N PRO A 87 9.65 7.47 23.05
CA PRO A 87 10.04 8.88 22.98
C PRO A 87 8.83 9.78 23.27
N PRO A 88 9.04 10.93 23.92
CA PRO A 88 7.95 11.82 24.35
C PRO A 88 6.97 12.19 23.25
N ASN A 89 7.45 12.39 22.03
CA ASN A 89 6.62 12.72 20.86
C ASN A 89 5.66 11.60 20.42
N TYR A 90 5.87 10.36 20.89
CA TYR A 90 5.02 9.22 20.60
C TYR A 90 3.97 8.95 21.69
N HIS A 91 4.08 9.55 22.86
CA HIS A 91 3.17 9.26 23.97
C HIS A 91 1.71 9.55 23.60
N ASP A 92 1.48 10.70 22.95
CA ASP A 92 0.12 11.14 22.59
C ASP A 92 -0.50 10.36 21.43
N VAL A 93 0.28 9.54 20.74
CA VAL A 93 -0.15 8.75 19.58
C VAL A 93 0.16 7.25 19.73
N SER A 94 0.52 6.81 20.93
CA SER A 94 0.88 5.41 21.20
C SER A 94 -0.22 4.42 20.80
N PHE A 95 -1.49 4.80 20.95
CA PHE A 95 -2.65 4.04 20.54
C PHE A 95 -2.76 3.88 19.00
N ALA A 96 -2.09 4.71 18.23
CA ALA A 96 -2.08 4.71 16.77
C ALA A 96 -0.85 4.01 16.19
N ILE A 97 -0.20 3.16 16.97
CA ILE A 97 0.92 2.33 16.51
C ILE A 97 0.41 0.90 16.32
N LEU A 98 0.56 0.39 15.10
CA LEU A 98 0.31 -1.00 14.74
C LEU A 98 1.62 -1.77 14.66
N ASP A 99 1.60 -3.02 15.06
CA ASP A 99 2.72 -3.96 15.02
C ASP A 99 2.47 -5.12 14.06
N SER A 100 3.33 -6.14 14.09
CA SER A 100 3.21 -7.34 13.26
C SER A 100 1.91 -8.12 13.52
N ASN A 101 1.31 -7.98 14.70
CA ASN A 101 0.09 -8.69 15.10
C ASN A 101 -1.18 -7.97 14.63
N ALA A 102 -1.05 -6.74 14.10
CA ALA A 102 -2.21 -5.92 13.73
C ALA A 102 -3.13 -6.59 12.71
N PHE A 103 -2.56 -7.37 11.80
CA PHE A 103 -3.27 -8.08 10.73
C PHE A 103 -3.35 -9.59 10.95
N SER A 104 -2.86 -10.10 12.10
CA SER A 104 -2.92 -11.52 12.37
C SER A 104 -4.34 -11.94 12.80
N SER A 105 -4.79 -13.07 12.28
CA SER A 105 -6.06 -13.69 12.70
C SER A 105 -6.08 -14.09 14.19
N GLN A 106 -4.90 -14.20 14.80
CA GLN A 106 -4.75 -14.53 16.21
C GLN A 106 -5.22 -13.42 17.17
N SER A 107 -5.32 -12.20 16.67
CA SER A 107 -5.74 -11.06 17.50
C SER A 107 -7.21 -11.10 17.92
N GLY A 108 -8.03 -11.91 17.28
CA GLY A 108 -9.47 -12.03 17.58
C GLY A 108 -10.33 -10.78 17.28
N VAL A 109 -9.69 -9.64 16.98
CA VAL A 109 -10.37 -8.37 16.69
C VAL A 109 -10.21 -8.03 15.21
N PRO A 110 -11.31 -7.88 14.44
CA PRO A 110 -11.26 -7.46 13.06
C PRO A 110 -10.51 -6.13 12.87
N LEU A 111 -9.77 -6.00 11.77
CA LEU A 111 -9.00 -4.79 11.46
C LEU A 111 -9.88 -3.52 11.49
N GLU A 112 -11.07 -3.60 10.96
CA GLU A 112 -12.03 -2.49 10.96
C GLU A 112 -12.31 -1.98 12.37
N HIS A 113 -12.51 -2.87 13.33
CA HIS A 113 -12.77 -2.50 14.72
C HIS A 113 -11.55 -1.85 15.37
N ARG A 114 -10.34 -2.31 15.04
CA ARG A 114 -9.09 -1.70 15.52
C ARG A 114 -8.90 -0.30 14.95
N LEU A 115 -9.06 -0.15 13.64
CA LEU A 115 -8.95 1.15 13.00
C LEU A 115 -10.00 2.12 13.54
N LYS A 116 -11.22 1.65 13.79
CA LYS A 116 -12.26 2.45 14.43
C LYS A 116 -11.85 2.87 15.84
N ALA A 117 -11.37 1.96 16.67
CA ALA A 117 -10.92 2.26 18.02
C ALA A 117 -9.77 3.28 18.05
N ILE A 118 -8.79 3.12 17.15
CA ILE A 118 -7.70 4.10 16.97
C ILE A 118 -8.28 5.46 16.60
N TYR A 119 -9.23 5.47 15.68
CA TYR A 119 -9.86 6.68 15.23
C TYR A 119 -10.64 7.37 16.35
N ASP A 120 -11.39 6.62 17.14
CA ASP A 120 -12.14 7.12 18.28
C ASP A 120 -11.20 7.67 19.38
N SER A 121 -10.00 7.08 19.53
CA SER A 121 -8.99 7.51 20.52
C SER A 121 -8.38 8.88 20.20
N TYR A 122 -8.40 9.33 18.96
CA TYR A 122 -8.05 10.71 18.62
C TYR A 122 -9.03 11.75 19.17
N GLY A 123 -10.12 11.30 19.76
CA GLY A 123 -10.99 12.05 20.66
C GLY A 123 -11.91 13.07 20.02
N SER A 124 -12.46 13.91 20.86
CA SER A 124 -13.61 14.81 20.67
C SER A 124 -13.44 15.91 19.60
N ARG A 125 -12.33 15.99 18.89
CA ARG A 125 -12.14 16.95 17.79
C ARG A 125 -13.06 16.68 16.61
N ARG A 126 -13.83 15.57 16.65
CA ARG A 126 -14.57 15.04 15.53
C ARG A 126 -16.03 14.87 15.86
N LYS A 127 -16.75 15.92 15.66
CA LYS A 127 -18.21 15.88 15.83
C LYS A 127 -18.96 15.61 14.51
N THR A 128 -18.27 15.62 13.37
CA THR A 128 -18.95 15.56 12.06
C THR A 128 -18.43 14.35 11.28
N MET A 129 -19.32 13.42 11.01
CA MET A 129 -19.05 12.33 10.07
C MET A 129 -18.95 12.90 8.66
N LEU A 130 -18.11 12.30 7.83
CA LEU A 130 -18.05 12.65 6.41
C LEU A 130 -19.37 12.30 5.73
N SER A 131 -19.83 13.16 4.87
CA SER A 131 -20.96 12.85 3.98
C SER A 131 -20.54 11.83 2.91
N GLU A 132 -21.50 11.14 2.30
CA GLU A 132 -21.21 10.23 1.20
C GLU A 132 -20.52 10.94 0.04
N GLN A 133 -20.89 12.18 -0.24
CA GLN A 133 -20.24 13.01 -1.26
C GLN A 133 -18.80 13.34 -0.92
N GLN A 134 -18.48 13.64 0.35
CA GLN A 134 -17.12 13.86 0.81
C GLN A 134 -16.27 12.60 0.69
N VAL A 135 -16.81 11.45 1.06
CA VAL A 135 -16.13 10.15 0.93
C VAL A 135 -15.82 9.85 -0.53
N GLU A 136 -16.78 10.02 -1.42
CA GLU A 136 -16.57 9.77 -2.85
C GLU A 136 -15.57 10.74 -3.47
N TRP A 137 -15.66 12.01 -3.10
CA TRP A 137 -14.69 13.01 -3.52
C TRP A 137 -13.26 12.69 -3.02
N ILE A 138 -13.11 12.25 -1.76
CA ILE A 138 -11.81 11.84 -1.21
C ILE A 138 -11.26 10.62 -1.96
N LYS A 139 -12.11 9.61 -2.23
CA LYS A 139 -11.71 8.44 -3.01
C LYS A 139 -11.17 8.84 -4.38
N ASN A 140 -11.91 9.67 -5.11
CA ASN A 140 -11.50 10.16 -6.42
C ASN A 140 -10.22 11.03 -6.37
N LEU A 141 -9.97 11.68 -5.23
CA LEU A 141 -8.75 12.46 -5.03
C LEU A 141 -7.52 11.58 -4.78
N ILE A 142 -7.69 10.49 -4.02
CA ILE A 142 -6.60 9.60 -3.60
C ILE A 142 -6.33 8.52 -4.67
N ALA A 143 -7.38 7.95 -5.22
CA ALA A 143 -7.34 6.87 -6.19
C ALA A 143 -8.29 7.17 -7.36
N PRO A 144 -7.93 8.15 -8.19
CA PRO A 144 -8.70 8.40 -9.41
C PRO A 144 -8.65 7.17 -10.31
N ASP A 145 -9.71 6.92 -11.03
CA ASP A 145 -9.71 5.89 -12.05
C ASP A 145 -8.65 6.24 -13.10
N PHE A 146 -7.72 5.33 -13.30
CA PHE A 146 -6.69 5.46 -14.32
C PHE A 146 -6.32 4.08 -14.84
N ASP A 147 -6.04 4.03 -16.15
CA ASP A 147 -5.50 2.83 -16.78
C ASP A 147 -3.98 2.81 -16.61
N LEU A 148 -3.48 1.70 -16.06
CA LEU A 148 -2.05 1.44 -16.06
C LEU A 148 -1.65 0.90 -17.42
N ILE A 149 -0.88 1.68 -18.16
CA ILE A 149 -0.25 1.21 -19.39
C ILE A 149 0.85 0.21 -18.98
N PRO A 150 0.77 -1.06 -19.42
CA PRO A 150 1.81 -2.04 -19.12
C PRO A 150 3.18 -1.52 -19.57
N SER A 151 4.21 -1.77 -18.75
CA SER A 151 5.56 -1.35 -19.14
C SER A 151 5.97 -2.03 -20.44
N PRO A 152 6.75 -1.39 -21.32
CA PRO A 152 7.22 -2.01 -22.55
C PRO A 152 7.92 -3.35 -22.35
N SER A 153 8.58 -3.56 -21.21
CA SER A 153 9.21 -4.82 -20.85
C SER A 153 8.20 -5.94 -20.59
N ILE A 154 7.07 -5.64 -19.93
CA ILE A 154 6.00 -6.62 -19.69
C ILE A 154 5.34 -7.00 -21.02
N VAL A 155 5.00 -6.01 -21.84
CA VAL A 155 4.43 -6.24 -23.19
C VAL A 155 5.36 -7.10 -24.04
N LYS A 156 6.67 -6.81 -24.01
CA LYS A 156 7.67 -7.62 -24.72
C LYS A 156 7.69 -9.06 -24.21
N THR A 157 7.69 -9.27 -22.89
CA THR A 157 7.69 -10.61 -22.29
C THR A 157 6.43 -11.40 -22.68
N GLU A 158 5.27 -10.76 -22.71
CA GLU A 158 4.02 -11.40 -23.14
C GLU A 158 4.07 -11.78 -24.62
N ILE A 159 4.61 -10.91 -25.48
CA ILE A 159 4.81 -11.18 -26.90
C ILE A 159 5.80 -12.34 -27.10
N ASP A 160 6.94 -12.32 -26.40
CA ASP A 160 7.96 -13.36 -26.47
C ASP A 160 7.38 -14.71 -26.02
N ASN A 161 6.61 -14.74 -24.93
CA ASN A 161 5.94 -15.96 -24.45
C ASN A 161 4.88 -16.47 -25.44
N ALA A 162 4.11 -15.59 -26.05
CA ALA A 162 3.15 -15.97 -27.08
C ALA A 162 3.85 -16.56 -28.33
N PHE A 163 4.99 -15.97 -28.72
CA PHE A 163 5.80 -16.45 -29.82
C PHE A 163 6.39 -17.83 -29.55
N ILE A 164 6.95 -18.05 -28.34
CA ILE A 164 7.47 -19.35 -27.90
C ILE A 164 6.36 -20.41 -27.93
N ARG A 165 5.18 -20.09 -27.46
CA ARG A 165 4.04 -21.00 -27.47
C ARG A 165 3.63 -21.39 -28.89
N LEU A 166 3.49 -20.41 -29.78
CA LEU A 166 3.15 -20.65 -31.18
C LEU A 166 4.20 -21.54 -31.86
N THR A 167 5.49 -21.27 -31.60
CA THR A 167 6.58 -22.09 -32.16
C THR A 167 6.53 -23.52 -31.64
N SER A 168 6.23 -23.75 -30.38
CA SER A 168 6.08 -25.09 -29.80
C SER A 168 4.88 -25.83 -30.37
N GLU A 169 3.75 -25.16 -30.58
CA GLU A 169 2.57 -25.75 -31.22
C GLU A 169 2.86 -26.12 -32.67
N GLN A 170 3.65 -25.31 -33.40
CA GLN A 170 4.10 -25.61 -34.75
C GLN A 170 5.06 -26.81 -34.81
N ALA A 171 5.96 -26.94 -33.83
CA ALA A 171 6.87 -28.08 -33.74
C ALA A 171 6.12 -29.42 -33.56
N VAL A 172 5.12 -29.44 -32.66
CA VAL A 172 4.24 -30.60 -32.45
C VAL A 172 3.52 -30.99 -33.75
N LEU A 173 3.07 -30.00 -34.52
CA LEU A 173 2.42 -30.25 -35.81
C LEU A 173 3.39 -30.85 -36.82
N LEU A 174 4.65 -30.39 -36.86
CA LEU A 174 5.68 -30.92 -37.73
C LEU A 174 6.04 -32.37 -37.39
N ASP A 175 6.14 -32.70 -36.10
CA ASP A 175 6.36 -34.07 -35.63
C ASP A 175 5.21 -34.99 -36.06
N TYR A 176 3.97 -34.54 -35.89
CA TYR A 176 2.80 -35.29 -36.34
C TYR A 176 2.80 -35.53 -37.86
N ILE A 177 3.17 -34.51 -38.66
CA ILE A 177 3.24 -34.62 -40.12
C ILE A 177 4.35 -35.60 -40.53
N GLY A 178 5.47 -35.62 -39.81
CA GLY A 178 6.59 -36.54 -40.07
C GLY A 178 6.23 -38.03 -39.91
N GLU A 179 5.21 -38.33 -39.11
CA GLU A 179 4.69 -39.69 -38.89
C GLU A 179 3.62 -40.11 -39.90
N GLN A 180 3.13 -39.19 -40.75
CA GLN A 180 2.07 -39.46 -41.72
C GLN A 180 2.65 -39.60 -43.14
N TRP A 181 2.11 -40.52 -43.91
CA TRP A 181 2.45 -40.69 -45.32
C TRP A 181 2.00 -39.53 -46.20
N TYR A 182 0.97 -38.87 -45.79
CA TYR A 182 0.46 -37.63 -46.41
C TYR A 182 -0.26 -36.79 -45.34
N ALA A 183 -0.09 -35.49 -45.46
CA ALA A 183 -0.81 -34.54 -44.63
C ALA A 183 -1.22 -33.31 -45.44
N ALA A 184 -2.42 -32.79 -45.16
CA ALA A 184 -2.88 -31.56 -45.75
C ALA A 184 -2.96 -30.52 -44.65
N ILE A 185 -2.24 -29.38 -44.78
CA ILE A 185 -2.28 -28.25 -43.87
C ILE A 185 -3.03 -27.13 -44.55
N GLN A 186 -4.10 -26.70 -43.89
CA GLN A 186 -4.87 -25.55 -44.32
C GLN A 186 -4.69 -24.40 -43.30
N GLY A 187 -4.16 -23.28 -43.71
CA GLY A 187 -4.01 -22.07 -42.92
C GLY A 187 -4.66 -20.88 -43.58
N ALA A 188 -5.05 -19.89 -42.78
CA ALA A 188 -5.50 -18.62 -43.32
C ALA A 188 -4.34 -17.86 -43.99
N ALA A 189 -4.66 -16.99 -44.96
CA ALA A 189 -3.65 -16.16 -45.60
C ALA A 189 -2.91 -15.30 -44.55
N GLY A 190 -1.56 -15.37 -44.57
CA GLY A 190 -0.72 -14.60 -43.63
C GLY A 190 -0.28 -15.36 -42.39
N THR A 191 -0.62 -16.63 -42.20
CA THR A 191 -0.20 -17.45 -41.04
C THR A 191 1.24 -17.97 -41.10
N GLY A 192 2.01 -17.49 -42.04
CA GLY A 192 3.41 -17.94 -42.30
C GLY A 192 3.48 -19.25 -43.09
N LYS A 193 4.54 -19.38 -43.83
CA LYS A 193 4.91 -20.66 -44.53
C LYS A 193 6.01 -21.33 -43.74
#